data_e45f48dce723a4554a46d8c646d25804
#
_entry.id   e45f48dce723a4554a46d8c646d25804
#
_cell.length_a   1.000
_cell.length_b   1.000
_cell.length_c   1.000
_cell.angle_alpha   90.00
_cell.angle_beta   90.00
_cell.angle_gamma   90.00
#
_symmetry.space_group_name_H-M   'P 1'
#
loop_
_entity.id
_entity.type
_entity.pdbx_description
1 polymer ?
#
loop_
_entity_poly.entity_id
_entity_poly.type
_entity_poly.pdbx_seq_one_letter_code
_entity_poly.pdbx_strand_id
1 'polypeptide(L)'
;KGTMELEQGSTDAAKADFDKAVEAAPNDYDIRIDIFCSCSKYGQDDLGKSYLENVLDGDRKRISDFDLGRISYYLGDYEQARTSLEKAQENGGAEAASLLGQTYEALGDYNYAASVYNTYLQNKTPDASLYNQLGLCKLKGGDYEAALAAFQAGLEVEGNTATQSLMFNELVAYEYLGQYDKAKLAMDQYLALYPDDEKAQREAVFLQTR
;
A
#
# COMPACT_ATOMS: atom_id res chain seq x y z
N LYS A 1 -0.83 -15.84 -17.54
CA LYS A 1 -1.74 -16.91 -17.98
C LYS A 1 -2.38 -17.54 -16.74
N GLY A 2 -1.62 -17.99 -15.75
CA GLY A 2 -2.18 -18.58 -14.52
C GLY A 2 -3.24 -17.73 -13.83
N THR A 3 -3.08 -16.39 -13.79
CA THR A 3 -4.09 -15.46 -13.25
C THR A 3 -5.43 -15.53 -14.00
N MET A 4 -5.39 -15.67 -15.33
CA MET A 4 -6.61 -15.83 -16.14
C MET A 4 -7.30 -17.18 -15.87
N GLU A 5 -6.54 -18.21 -15.58
CA GLU A 5 -7.07 -19.53 -15.21
C GLU A 5 -7.70 -19.53 -13.82
N LEU A 6 -7.15 -18.74 -12.86
CA LEU A 6 -7.80 -18.48 -11.57
C LEU A 6 -9.13 -17.76 -11.75
N GLU A 7 -9.19 -16.74 -12.62
CA GLU A 7 -10.43 -16.02 -12.94
C GLU A 7 -11.52 -16.94 -13.50
N GLN A 8 -11.12 -17.99 -14.23
CA GLN A 8 -11.99 -19.03 -14.78
C GLN A 8 -12.29 -20.16 -13.80
N GLY A 9 -11.76 -20.11 -12.56
CA GLY A 9 -11.92 -21.15 -11.56
C GLY A 9 -11.07 -22.42 -11.79
N SER A 10 -10.10 -22.36 -12.70
CA SER A 10 -9.23 -23.49 -13.08
C SER A 10 -7.96 -23.52 -12.26
N THR A 11 -8.04 -23.78 -10.95
CA THR A 11 -6.92 -23.70 -10.00
C THR A 11 -5.74 -24.64 -10.37
N ASP A 12 -6.01 -25.88 -10.81
CA ASP A 12 -4.96 -26.83 -11.18
C ASP A 12 -4.16 -26.37 -12.41
N ALA A 13 -4.85 -25.79 -13.40
CA ALA A 13 -4.19 -25.24 -14.58
C ALA A 13 -3.37 -24.00 -14.23
N ALA A 14 -3.93 -23.11 -13.39
CA ALA A 14 -3.22 -21.95 -12.86
C ALA A 14 -1.94 -22.37 -12.13
N LYS A 15 -2.02 -23.37 -11.23
CA LYS A 15 -0.87 -23.89 -10.51
C LYS A 15 0.20 -24.40 -11.46
N ALA A 16 -0.17 -25.17 -12.48
CA ALA A 16 0.80 -25.70 -13.45
C ALA A 16 1.52 -24.59 -14.23
N ASP A 17 0.87 -23.46 -14.50
CA ASP A 17 1.50 -22.33 -15.17
C ASP A 17 2.35 -21.48 -14.20
N PHE A 18 1.97 -21.36 -12.94
CA PHE A 18 2.76 -20.72 -11.89
C PHE A 18 4.05 -21.52 -11.62
N ASP A 19 3.96 -22.85 -11.50
CA ASP A 19 5.12 -23.73 -11.31
C ASP A 19 6.15 -23.51 -12.42
N LYS A 20 5.71 -23.46 -13.70
CA LYS A 20 6.60 -23.17 -14.85
C LYS A 20 7.25 -21.79 -14.75
N ALA A 21 6.52 -20.76 -14.30
CA ALA A 21 7.06 -19.42 -14.14
C ALA A 21 8.17 -19.39 -13.08
N VAL A 22 7.95 -20.06 -11.96
CA VAL A 22 8.93 -20.19 -10.88
C VAL A 22 10.14 -21.03 -11.29
N GLU A 23 9.95 -22.11 -12.04
CA GLU A 23 11.05 -22.92 -12.58
C GLU A 23 11.92 -22.12 -13.56
N ALA A 24 11.30 -21.27 -14.38
CA ALA A 24 12.01 -20.44 -15.34
C ALA A 24 12.85 -19.32 -14.69
N ALA A 25 12.44 -18.83 -13.52
CA ALA A 25 13.11 -17.77 -12.80
C ALA A 25 13.08 -18.00 -11.26
N PRO A 26 13.87 -18.99 -10.78
CA PRO A 26 13.76 -19.47 -9.39
C PRO A 26 14.16 -18.44 -8.33
N ASN A 27 14.97 -17.45 -8.68
CA ASN A 27 15.43 -16.38 -7.78
C ASN A 27 14.71 -15.05 -8.01
N ASP A 28 13.69 -15.02 -8.86
CA ASP A 28 12.82 -13.85 -9.05
C ASP A 28 11.68 -13.92 -8.04
N TYR A 29 11.82 -13.17 -6.96
CA TYR A 29 10.82 -13.14 -5.87
C TYR A 29 9.59 -12.32 -6.24
N ASP A 30 9.68 -11.41 -7.21
CA ASP A 30 8.52 -10.64 -7.70
C ASP A 30 7.47 -11.57 -8.31
N ILE A 31 7.90 -12.56 -9.09
CA ILE A 31 7.00 -13.58 -9.65
C ILE A 31 6.21 -14.31 -8.54
N ARG A 32 6.86 -14.65 -7.43
CA ARG A 32 6.20 -15.35 -6.32
C ARG A 32 5.22 -14.46 -5.57
N ILE A 33 5.57 -13.19 -5.38
CA ILE A 33 4.69 -12.18 -4.78
C ILE A 33 3.49 -11.93 -5.70
N ASP A 34 3.69 -11.81 -7.00
CA ASP A 34 2.61 -11.66 -7.98
C ASP A 34 1.67 -12.88 -8.01
N ILE A 35 2.22 -14.08 -7.89
CA ILE A 35 1.43 -15.31 -7.74
C ILE A 35 0.59 -15.25 -6.46
N PHE A 36 1.20 -14.90 -5.32
CA PHE A 36 0.50 -14.74 -4.05
C PHE A 36 -0.64 -13.73 -4.18
N CYS A 37 -0.39 -12.53 -4.70
CA CYS A 37 -1.39 -11.50 -4.90
C CYS A 37 -2.53 -11.95 -5.84
N SER A 38 -2.18 -12.68 -6.92
CA SER A 38 -3.16 -13.25 -7.85
C SER A 38 -4.02 -14.31 -7.15
N CYS A 39 -3.41 -15.21 -6.39
CA CYS A 39 -4.12 -16.23 -5.64
C CYS A 39 -5.06 -15.63 -4.59
N SER A 40 -4.60 -14.66 -3.81
CA SER A 40 -5.43 -13.97 -2.82
C SER A 40 -6.62 -13.26 -3.45
N LYS A 41 -6.43 -12.60 -4.59
CA LYS A 41 -7.53 -11.95 -5.32
C LYS A 41 -8.68 -12.91 -5.68
N TYR A 42 -8.36 -14.17 -5.94
CA TYR A 42 -9.34 -15.20 -6.33
C TYR A 42 -9.62 -16.23 -5.22
N GLY A 43 -9.29 -15.91 -3.96
CA GLY A 43 -9.61 -16.74 -2.78
C GLY A 43 -8.80 -18.03 -2.69
N GLN A 44 -7.62 -18.07 -3.31
CA GLN A 44 -6.70 -19.21 -3.27
C GLN A 44 -5.48 -18.92 -2.36
N ASP A 45 -5.75 -18.41 -1.15
CA ASP A 45 -4.71 -17.90 -0.24
C ASP A 45 -3.68 -18.97 0.12
N ASP A 46 -4.09 -20.20 0.40
CA ASP A 46 -3.17 -21.28 0.77
C ASP A 46 -2.22 -21.62 -0.37
N LEU A 47 -2.73 -21.63 -1.61
CA LEU A 47 -1.88 -21.84 -2.79
C LEU A 47 -0.87 -20.70 -2.92
N GLY A 48 -1.30 -19.46 -2.81
CA GLY A 48 -0.42 -18.28 -2.88
C GLY A 48 0.67 -18.32 -1.81
N LYS A 49 0.30 -18.58 -0.55
CA LYS A 49 1.26 -18.70 0.58
C LYS A 49 2.32 -19.75 0.33
N SER A 50 1.96 -20.91 -0.24
CA SER A 50 2.92 -21.99 -0.50
C SER A 50 4.09 -21.56 -1.38
N TYR A 51 3.89 -20.65 -2.34
CA TYR A 51 4.95 -20.12 -3.19
C TYR A 51 5.92 -19.20 -2.43
N LEU A 52 5.46 -18.50 -1.40
CA LEU A 52 6.30 -17.65 -0.54
C LEU A 52 7.02 -18.48 0.53
N GLU A 53 6.33 -19.42 1.16
CA GLU A 53 6.89 -20.32 2.19
C GLU A 53 8.04 -21.17 1.64
N ASN A 54 7.89 -21.68 0.41
CA ASN A 54 8.94 -22.43 -0.28
C ASN A 54 10.27 -21.65 -0.45
N VAL A 55 10.21 -20.30 -0.46
CA VAL A 55 11.43 -19.46 -0.47
C VAL A 55 12.14 -19.55 0.88
N LEU A 56 11.36 -19.51 1.96
CA LEU A 56 11.88 -19.50 3.34
C LEU A 56 12.43 -20.87 3.76
N ASP A 57 11.99 -21.96 3.14
CA ASP A 57 12.51 -23.32 3.36
C ASP A 57 13.87 -23.55 2.72
N GLY A 58 14.28 -22.69 1.79
CA GLY A 58 15.56 -22.74 1.12
C GLY A 58 16.72 -22.10 1.89
N ASP A 59 17.81 -21.79 1.16
CA ASP A 59 18.99 -21.10 1.75
C ASP A 59 18.70 -19.61 1.96
N ARG A 60 18.15 -19.26 3.14
CA ARG A 60 17.81 -17.89 3.52
C ARG A 60 18.99 -16.90 3.43
N LYS A 61 20.23 -17.36 3.45
CA LYS A 61 21.42 -16.51 3.33
C LYS A 61 21.59 -15.87 1.95
N ARG A 62 20.87 -16.39 0.96
CA ARG A 62 20.87 -15.87 -0.41
C ARG A 62 19.75 -14.86 -0.67
N ILE A 63 18.83 -14.71 0.25
CA ILE A 63 17.70 -13.78 0.15
C ILE A 63 18.19 -12.43 0.68
N SER A 64 17.95 -11.35 -0.05
CA SER A 64 18.23 -10.01 0.44
C SER A 64 17.35 -9.67 1.63
N ASP A 65 17.80 -8.77 2.53
CA ASP A 65 16.97 -8.29 3.63
C ASP A 65 15.66 -7.66 3.11
N PHE A 66 15.70 -7.01 1.95
CA PHE A 66 14.52 -6.43 1.32
C PHE A 66 13.52 -7.52 0.89
N ASP A 67 13.97 -8.53 0.16
CA ASP A 67 13.08 -9.61 -0.30
C ASP A 67 12.55 -10.44 0.87
N LEU A 68 13.40 -10.71 1.86
CA LEU A 68 12.96 -11.40 3.08
C LEU A 68 11.86 -10.60 3.80
N GLY A 69 12.03 -9.28 3.88
CA GLY A 69 11.04 -8.37 4.46
C GLY A 69 9.72 -8.37 3.70
N ARG A 70 9.78 -8.31 2.36
CA ARG A 70 8.60 -8.38 1.48
C ARG A 70 7.84 -9.69 1.65
N ILE A 71 8.54 -10.81 1.56
CA ILE A 71 7.95 -12.15 1.71
C ILE A 71 7.29 -12.29 3.08
N SER A 72 7.99 -11.89 4.15
CA SER A 72 7.44 -11.93 5.52
C SER A 72 6.21 -11.05 5.67
N TYR A 73 6.19 -9.85 5.08
CA TYR A 73 5.03 -8.96 5.07
C TYR A 73 3.80 -9.64 4.44
N TYR A 74 3.95 -10.22 3.25
CA TYR A 74 2.85 -10.88 2.56
C TYR A 74 2.39 -12.17 3.24
N LEU A 75 3.26 -12.84 3.99
CA LEU A 75 2.91 -13.98 4.86
C LEU A 75 2.25 -13.56 6.18
N GLY A 76 2.25 -12.26 6.51
CA GLY A 76 1.69 -11.73 7.76
C GLY A 76 2.63 -11.85 8.97
N ASP A 77 3.90 -12.24 8.76
CA ASP A 77 4.94 -12.20 9.80
C ASP A 77 5.54 -10.79 9.88
N TYR A 78 4.76 -9.87 10.45
CA TYR A 78 5.11 -8.45 10.49
C TYR A 78 6.33 -8.16 11.37
N GLU A 79 6.62 -8.97 12.38
CA GLU A 79 7.83 -8.82 13.21
C GLU A 79 9.10 -9.15 12.41
N GLN A 80 9.09 -10.24 11.65
CA GLN A 80 10.19 -10.57 10.75
C GLN A 80 10.29 -9.56 9.61
N ALA A 81 9.17 -9.15 9.05
CA ALA A 81 9.12 -8.12 8.00
C ALA A 81 9.77 -6.81 8.49
N ARG A 82 9.39 -6.32 9.67
CA ARG A 82 9.99 -5.13 10.29
C ARG A 82 11.51 -5.28 10.40
N THR A 83 11.96 -6.37 11.03
CA THR A 83 13.39 -6.60 11.27
C THR A 83 14.21 -6.59 9.98
N SER A 84 13.68 -7.17 8.92
CA SER A 84 14.36 -7.26 7.63
C SER A 84 14.28 -5.95 6.84
N LEU A 85 13.12 -5.29 6.83
CA LEU A 85 12.94 -4.02 6.11
C LEU A 85 13.71 -2.86 6.77
N GLU A 86 13.86 -2.85 8.11
CA GLU A 86 14.73 -1.88 8.80
C GLU A 86 16.17 -1.96 8.30
N LYS A 87 16.71 -3.15 8.09
CA LYS A 87 18.07 -3.33 7.52
C LYS A 87 18.15 -2.91 6.05
N ALA A 88 17.06 -3.13 5.31
CA ALA A 88 17.00 -2.79 3.89
C ALA A 88 16.74 -1.30 3.63
N GLN A 89 16.32 -0.52 4.63
CA GLN A 89 15.83 0.85 4.49
C GLN A 89 16.78 1.79 3.75
N GLU A 90 18.10 1.66 3.97
CA GLU A 90 19.11 2.54 3.34
C GLU A 90 19.16 2.38 1.82
N ASN A 91 18.87 1.18 1.31
CA ASN A 91 19.07 0.80 -0.10
C ASN A 91 17.77 0.50 -0.85
N GLY A 92 16.64 0.34 -0.15
CA GLY A 92 15.39 -0.20 -0.70
C GLY A 92 14.47 0.82 -1.40
N GLY A 93 14.81 2.10 -1.42
CA GLY A 93 14.01 3.11 -2.11
C GLY A 93 12.61 3.33 -1.52
N ALA A 94 11.69 3.86 -2.35
CA ALA A 94 10.31 4.16 -1.95
C ALA A 94 9.52 2.90 -1.56
N GLU A 95 9.77 1.80 -2.25
CA GLU A 95 9.08 0.52 -1.98
C GLU A 95 9.42 -0.01 -0.59
N ALA A 96 10.71 -0.01 -0.19
CA ALA A 96 11.11 -0.43 1.15
C ALA A 96 10.53 0.48 2.23
N ALA A 97 10.50 1.80 2.00
CA ALA A 97 9.89 2.75 2.93
C ALA A 97 8.37 2.53 3.03
N SER A 98 7.70 2.27 1.91
CA SER A 98 6.28 1.96 1.86
C SER A 98 5.96 0.70 2.66
N LEU A 99 6.67 -0.40 2.39
CA LEU A 99 6.43 -1.68 3.06
C LEU A 99 6.79 -1.64 4.55
N LEU A 100 7.88 -0.95 4.92
CA LEU A 100 8.24 -0.79 6.33
C LEU A 100 7.19 0.02 7.07
N GLY A 101 6.71 1.12 6.49
CA GLY A 101 5.63 1.90 7.06
C GLY A 101 4.35 1.09 7.22
N GLN A 102 3.92 0.36 6.16
CA GLN A 102 2.76 -0.54 6.22
C GLN A 102 2.94 -1.67 7.25
N THR A 103 4.16 -2.16 7.43
CA THR A 103 4.48 -3.14 8.46
C THR A 103 4.24 -2.57 9.85
N TYR A 104 4.70 -1.34 10.12
CA TYR A 104 4.41 -0.65 11.37
C TYR A 104 2.92 -0.36 11.56
N GLU A 105 2.19 -0.01 10.48
CA GLU A 105 0.73 0.14 10.54
C GLU A 105 0.03 -1.18 10.92
N ALA A 106 0.46 -2.30 10.36
CA ALA A 106 -0.08 -3.62 10.68
C ALA A 106 0.20 -4.03 12.14
N LEU A 107 1.33 -3.57 12.70
CA LEU A 107 1.67 -3.72 14.12
C LEU A 107 0.94 -2.72 15.03
N GLY A 108 0.20 -1.74 14.46
CA GLY A 108 -0.49 -0.69 15.21
C GLY A 108 0.36 0.53 15.56
N ASP A 109 1.61 0.57 15.08
CA ASP A 109 2.60 1.61 15.42
C ASP A 109 2.58 2.78 14.42
N TYR A 110 1.43 3.47 14.32
CA TYR A 110 1.22 4.57 13.34
C TYR A 110 2.25 5.70 13.44
N ASN A 111 2.79 5.97 14.63
CA ASN A 111 3.82 6.99 14.83
C ASN A 111 5.14 6.59 14.16
N TYR A 112 5.55 5.31 14.28
CA TYR A 112 6.74 4.80 13.60
C TYR A 112 6.52 4.74 12.09
N ALA A 113 5.35 4.31 11.62
CA ALA A 113 5.00 4.35 10.20
C ALA A 113 5.14 5.77 9.63
N ALA A 114 4.53 6.77 10.29
CA ALA A 114 4.64 8.16 9.88
C ALA A 114 6.10 8.67 9.89
N SER A 115 6.91 8.25 10.85
CA SER A 115 8.34 8.60 10.90
C SER A 115 9.12 8.03 9.71
N VAL A 116 8.86 6.78 9.33
CA VAL A 116 9.50 6.13 8.17
C VAL A 116 9.16 6.89 6.88
N TYR A 117 7.88 7.15 6.64
CA TYR A 117 7.43 7.88 5.45
C TYR A 117 8.02 9.29 5.39
N ASN A 118 7.96 10.03 6.49
CA ASN A 118 8.48 11.38 6.58
C ASN A 118 10.00 11.42 6.36
N THR A 119 10.75 10.49 6.94
CA THR A 119 12.22 10.39 6.76
C THR A 119 12.57 10.15 5.30
N TYR A 120 11.83 9.26 4.61
CA TYR A 120 12.05 9.04 3.19
C TYR A 120 11.77 10.30 2.37
N LEU A 121 10.60 10.92 2.57
CA LEU A 121 10.15 12.09 1.82
C LEU A 121 11.06 13.32 2.01
N GLN A 122 11.69 13.47 3.18
CA GLN A 122 12.64 14.55 3.44
C GLN A 122 14.01 14.35 2.76
N ASN A 123 14.43 13.12 2.55
CA ASN A 123 15.78 12.78 2.11
C ASN A 123 15.87 12.24 0.68
N LYS A 124 14.74 11.98 0.03
CA LYS A 124 14.67 11.34 -1.28
C LYS A 124 13.71 12.10 -2.21
N THR A 125 13.44 11.51 -3.36
CA THR A 125 12.48 12.07 -4.33
C THR A 125 11.07 12.09 -3.74
N PRO A 126 10.31 13.19 -3.88
CA PRO A 126 8.91 13.24 -3.49
C PRO A 126 8.08 12.12 -4.14
N ASP A 127 7.23 11.48 -3.36
CA ASP A 127 6.37 10.38 -3.81
C ASP A 127 4.94 10.61 -3.29
N ALA A 128 4.00 10.75 -4.22
CA ALA A 128 2.60 11.06 -3.90
C ALA A 128 1.92 9.95 -3.09
N SER A 129 2.26 8.69 -3.35
CA SER A 129 1.69 7.55 -2.61
C SER A 129 2.20 7.54 -1.16
N LEU A 130 3.48 7.84 -0.94
CA LEU A 130 4.05 7.95 0.41
C LEU A 130 3.49 9.14 1.19
N TYR A 131 3.24 10.29 0.52
CA TYR A 131 2.51 11.39 1.16
C TYR A 131 1.10 10.99 1.56
N ASN A 132 0.39 10.24 0.73
CA ASN A 132 -0.92 9.71 1.07
C ASN A 132 -0.87 8.79 2.30
N GLN A 133 0.09 7.87 2.36
CA GLN A 133 0.28 6.96 3.50
C GLN A 133 0.65 7.74 4.78
N LEU A 134 1.56 8.72 4.68
CA LEU A 134 1.89 9.62 5.80
C LEU A 134 0.65 10.32 6.33
N GLY A 135 -0.16 10.89 5.45
CA GLY A 135 -1.41 11.58 5.81
C GLY A 135 -2.39 10.64 6.51
N LEU A 136 -2.57 9.42 6.01
CA LEU A 136 -3.44 8.41 6.64
C LEU A 136 -2.95 8.00 8.03
N CYS A 137 -1.63 7.83 8.24
CA CYS A 137 -1.08 7.56 9.57
C CYS A 137 -1.32 8.73 10.53
N LYS A 138 -1.13 9.97 10.07
CA LYS A 138 -1.40 11.17 10.86
C LYS A 138 -2.87 11.29 11.23
N LEU A 139 -3.77 10.98 10.28
CA LEU A 139 -5.22 10.98 10.48
C LEU A 139 -5.63 9.95 11.55
N LYS A 140 -5.11 8.72 11.47
CA LYS A 140 -5.33 7.68 12.48
C LYS A 140 -4.74 8.06 13.85
N GLY A 141 -3.64 8.80 13.86
CA GLY A 141 -3.03 9.33 15.08
C GLY A 141 -3.74 10.56 15.67
N GLY A 142 -4.77 11.10 15.00
CA GLY A 142 -5.51 12.29 15.43
C GLY A 142 -4.82 13.63 15.15
N ASP A 143 -3.72 13.62 14.39
CA ASP A 143 -2.98 14.83 13.96
C ASP A 143 -3.53 15.30 12.61
N TYR A 144 -4.75 15.87 12.65
CA TYR A 144 -5.51 16.17 11.44
C TYR A 144 -4.89 17.30 10.60
N GLU A 145 -4.24 18.27 11.23
CA GLU A 145 -3.50 19.33 10.55
C GLU A 145 -2.30 18.77 9.78
N ALA A 146 -1.51 17.89 10.40
CA ALA A 146 -0.41 17.25 9.72
C ALA A 146 -0.87 16.29 8.62
N ALA A 147 -2.01 15.61 8.80
CA ALA A 147 -2.62 14.78 7.76
C ALA A 147 -3.00 15.62 6.55
N LEU A 148 -3.69 16.74 6.75
CA LEU A 148 -4.07 17.69 5.71
C LEU A 148 -2.83 18.19 4.94
N ALA A 149 -1.79 18.61 5.67
CA ALA A 149 -0.55 19.10 5.06
C ALA A 149 0.13 18.01 4.20
N ALA A 150 0.12 16.74 4.66
CA ALA A 150 0.68 15.63 3.90
C ALA A 150 -0.12 15.37 2.61
N PHE A 151 -1.46 15.35 2.66
CA PHE A 151 -2.28 15.15 1.46
C PHE A 151 -2.07 16.27 0.44
N GLN A 152 -2.01 17.52 0.89
CA GLN A 152 -1.72 18.68 0.02
C GLN A 152 -0.34 18.58 -0.62
N ALA A 153 0.69 18.24 0.15
CA ALA A 153 2.04 18.03 -0.39
C ALA A 153 2.05 16.91 -1.44
N GLY A 154 1.28 15.84 -1.23
CA GLY A 154 1.14 14.76 -2.21
C GLY A 154 0.47 15.20 -3.51
N LEU A 155 -0.50 16.11 -3.43
CA LEU A 155 -1.17 16.66 -4.62
C LEU A 155 -0.24 17.54 -5.48
N GLU A 156 0.78 18.17 -4.89
CA GLU A 156 1.78 18.99 -5.58
C GLU A 156 2.88 18.16 -6.27
N VAL A 157 2.94 16.85 -6.06
CA VAL A 157 3.95 15.99 -6.69
C VAL A 157 3.70 15.88 -8.18
N GLU A 158 4.71 16.21 -8.99
CA GLU A 158 4.65 16.09 -10.45
C GLU A 158 4.50 14.62 -10.87
N GLY A 159 3.61 14.34 -11.84
CA GLY A 159 3.32 12.97 -12.28
C GLY A 159 2.54 12.14 -11.28
N ASN A 160 1.84 12.79 -10.34
CA ASN A 160 1.05 12.15 -9.29
C ASN A 160 0.04 11.14 -9.84
N THR A 161 0.17 9.88 -9.40
CA THR A 161 -0.75 8.78 -9.73
C THR A 161 -1.77 8.49 -8.63
N ALA A 162 -1.67 9.17 -7.47
CA ALA A 162 -2.52 9.00 -6.31
C ALA A 162 -3.55 10.12 -6.14
N THR A 163 -3.76 10.96 -7.17
CA THR A 163 -4.59 12.17 -7.11
C THR A 163 -5.98 11.90 -6.53
N GLN A 164 -6.67 10.87 -7.00
CA GLN A 164 -8.01 10.54 -6.52
C GLN A 164 -8.03 10.28 -5.01
N SER A 165 -7.13 9.43 -4.51
CA SER A 165 -7.04 9.10 -3.08
C SER A 165 -6.66 10.33 -2.23
N LEU A 166 -5.70 11.13 -2.71
CA LEU A 166 -5.24 12.32 -2.00
C LEU A 166 -6.35 13.38 -1.88
N MET A 167 -7.08 13.67 -2.96
CA MET A 167 -8.21 14.61 -2.95
C MET A 167 -9.31 14.16 -1.99
N PHE A 168 -9.65 12.86 -2.01
CA PHE A 168 -10.66 12.33 -1.11
C PHE A 168 -10.20 12.40 0.35
N ASN A 169 -8.94 12.07 0.64
CA ASN A 169 -8.40 12.11 1.99
C ASN A 169 -8.18 13.55 2.50
N GLU A 170 -7.86 14.51 1.63
CA GLU A 170 -7.83 15.94 1.96
C GLU A 170 -9.20 16.41 2.45
N LEU A 171 -10.26 16.06 1.73
CA LEU A 171 -11.64 16.36 2.11
C LEU A 171 -11.97 15.78 3.50
N VAL A 172 -11.65 14.49 3.73
CA VAL A 172 -11.84 13.82 5.02
C VAL A 172 -11.07 14.54 6.13
N ALA A 173 -9.85 15.01 5.86
CA ALA A 173 -9.09 15.78 6.85
C ALA A 173 -9.77 17.11 7.20
N TYR A 174 -10.35 17.83 6.22
CA TYR A 174 -11.16 19.03 6.51
C TYR A 174 -12.38 18.73 7.38
N GLU A 175 -13.05 17.59 7.19
CA GLU A 175 -14.16 17.16 8.02
C GLU A 175 -13.74 16.93 9.48
N TYR A 176 -12.63 16.21 9.70
CA TYR A 176 -12.09 15.99 11.05
C TYR A 176 -11.67 17.30 11.74
N LEU A 177 -11.24 18.31 10.96
CA LEU A 177 -10.93 19.64 11.46
C LEU A 177 -12.20 20.51 11.69
N GLY A 178 -13.39 20.03 11.36
CA GLY A 178 -14.64 20.80 11.43
C GLY A 178 -14.73 21.93 10.39
N GLN A 179 -13.86 21.93 9.38
CA GLN A 179 -13.81 22.94 8.31
C GLN A 179 -14.77 22.57 7.16
N TYR A 180 -16.05 22.43 7.49
CA TYR A 180 -17.06 21.90 6.55
C TYR A 180 -17.23 22.71 5.27
N ASP A 181 -17.03 24.03 5.30
CA ASP A 181 -17.10 24.84 4.06
C ASP A 181 -15.98 24.47 3.08
N LYS A 182 -14.78 24.18 3.61
CA LYS A 182 -13.67 23.71 2.78
C LYS A 182 -13.87 22.27 2.31
N ALA A 183 -14.42 21.40 3.16
CA ALA A 183 -14.77 20.03 2.79
C ALA A 183 -15.78 20.01 1.63
N LYS A 184 -16.81 20.88 1.67
CA LYS A 184 -17.79 21.02 0.58
C LYS A 184 -17.13 21.44 -0.73
N LEU A 185 -16.27 22.47 -0.68
CA LEU A 185 -15.56 22.95 -1.86
C LEU A 185 -14.65 21.85 -2.46
N ALA A 186 -13.92 21.13 -1.60
CA ALA A 186 -13.09 20.00 -2.02
C ALA A 186 -13.92 18.87 -2.61
N MET A 187 -15.10 18.58 -2.06
CA MET A 187 -16.06 17.60 -2.59
C MET A 187 -16.55 17.99 -3.97
N ASP A 188 -16.92 19.25 -4.19
CA ASP A 188 -17.37 19.73 -5.49
C ASP A 188 -16.26 19.55 -6.55
N GLN A 189 -15.02 19.87 -6.19
CA GLN A 189 -13.84 19.67 -7.05
C GLN A 189 -13.60 18.20 -7.33
N TYR A 190 -13.70 17.34 -6.32
CA TYR A 190 -13.54 15.90 -6.45
C TYR A 190 -14.57 15.30 -7.40
N LEU A 191 -15.86 15.58 -7.18
CA LEU A 191 -16.96 15.04 -8.01
C LEU A 191 -16.96 15.60 -9.44
N ALA A 192 -16.37 16.77 -9.67
CA ALA A 192 -16.15 17.27 -11.03
C ALA A 192 -15.18 16.39 -11.85
N LEU A 193 -14.22 15.74 -11.19
CA LEU A 193 -13.24 14.84 -11.81
C LEU A 193 -13.68 13.36 -11.76
N TYR A 194 -14.38 12.96 -10.71
CA TYR A 194 -14.79 11.58 -10.40
C TYR A 194 -16.29 11.49 -10.12
N PRO A 195 -17.15 11.82 -11.12
CA PRO A 195 -18.61 11.93 -10.91
C PRO A 195 -19.28 10.61 -10.55
N ASP A 196 -18.69 9.47 -10.92
CA ASP A 196 -19.26 8.14 -10.71
C ASP A 196 -18.81 7.48 -9.39
N ASP A 197 -18.07 8.19 -8.52
CA ASP A 197 -17.69 7.68 -7.21
C ASP A 197 -18.87 7.70 -6.24
N GLU A 198 -19.53 6.56 -6.10
CA GLU A 198 -20.70 6.40 -5.23
C GLU A 198 -20.41 6.70 -3.74
N LYS A 199 -19.15 6.48 -3.29
CA LYS A 199 -18.76 6.79 -1.91
C LYS A 199 -18.73 8.30 -1.71
N ALA A 200 -18.12 9.03 -2.64
CA ALA A 200 -18.06 10.48 -2.61
C ALA A 200 -19.46 11.10 -2.76
N GLN A 201 -20.32 10.57 -3.62
CA GLN A 201 -21.71 11.04 -3.73
C GLN A 201 -22.47 10.91 -2.41
N ARG A 202 -22.31 9.82 -1.67
CA ARG A 202 -22.92 9.64 -0.35
C ARG A 202 -22.38 10.61 0.68
N GLU A 203 -21.07 10.85 0.67
CA GLU A 203 -20.41 11.81 1.57
C GLU A 203 -20.84 13.25 1.27
N ALA A 204 -21.01 13.60 -0.02
CA ALA A 204 -21.54 14.91 -0.42
C ALA A 204 -22.91 15.20 0.17
N VAL A 205 -23.82 14.20 0.21
CA VAL A 205 -25.14 14.32 0.83
C VAL A 205 -25.01 14.58 2.34
N PHE A 206 -24.10 13.89 3.01
CA PHE A 206 -23.82 14.13 4.43
C PHE A 206 -23.32 15.57 4.67
N LEU A 207 -22.38 16.04 3.86
CA LEU A 207 -21.83 17.39 3.97
C LEU A 207 -22.86 18.50 3.79
N GLN A 208 -23.92 18.29 2.99
CA GLN A 208 -25.00 19.26 2.83
C GLN A 208 -25.77 19.54 4.14
N THR A 209 -25.67 18.65 5.12
CA THR A 209 -26.37 18.77 6.42
C THR A 209 -25.52 19.45 7.50
N ARG A 210 -24.32 19.89 7.20
CA ARG A 210 -23.33 20.46 8.13
C ARG A 210 -23.16 21.97 8.01
#